data_420c7cb142e2983bb120d3ca2941877b
#
_entry.id   420c7cb142e2983bb120d3ca2941877b
#
_cell.length_a   1.000
_cell.length_b   1.000
_cell.length_c   1.000
_cell.angle_alpha   90.00
_cell.angle_beta   90.00
_cell.angle_gamma   90.00
#
_symmetry.space_group_name_H-M   'P 1'
#
loop_
_entity.id
_entity.type
_entity.pdbx_description
1 polymer ?
#
loop_
_entity_poly.entity_id
_entity_poly.type
_entity_poly.pdbx_seq_one_letter_code
_entity_poly.pdbx_strand_id
1 'polypeptide(L)'
;GDSTIDIANRLIDWCALRGDMVVASLDWHPANHGSFASQHQVEPYSQGQLDGLAQTFWPDHCVQNSAGAALHPLLNQRAITQTFTKGENPLVDSYSAFFDNGRRQATALNAWLLERRIAELIIMGLATDYCVKFTVLDALDLGYTVSVITDGCRGVNIQPQDSANAFIEMSAAGATLYTLDDWLETQP
;
A
#
# COMPACT_ATOMS: atom_id res chain seq x y z
N GLY A 1 5.17 -7.03 10.08
CA GLY A 1 5.31 -7.14 8.62
C GLY A 1 5.60 -8.58 8.19
N ASP A 2 6.58 -9.22 8.79
CA ASP A 2 7.10 -10.54 8.34
C ASP A 2 6.02 -11.63 8.26
N SER A 3 5.02 -11.58 9.14
CA SER A 3 3.90 -12.53 9.16
C SER A 3 3.01 -12.48 7.91
N THR A 4 3.17 -11.49 7.03
CA THR A 4 2.42 -11.38 5.77
C THR A 4 3.15 -12.04 4.59
N ILE A 5 4.43 -12.38 4.74
CA ILE A 5 5.28 -12.84 3.63
C ILE A 5 4.81 -14.18 3.06
N ASP A 6 4.42 -15.13 3.93
CA ASP A 6 3.93 -16.43 3.47
C ASP A 6 2.63 -16.29 2.68
N ILE A 7 1.71 -15.45 3.15
CA ILE A 7 0.45 -15.15 2.44
C ILE A 7 0.76 -14.48 1.09
N ALA A 8 1.66 -13.49 1.08
CA ALA A 8 2.07 -12.83 -0.15
C ALA A 8 2.67 -13.80 -1.15
N ASN A 9 3.59 -14.66 -0.73
CA ASN A 9 4.22 -15.63 -1.62
C ASN A 9 3.21 -16.62 -2.20
N ARG A 10 2.27 -17.12 -1.39
CA ARG A 10 1.20 -18.02 -1.87
C ARG A 10 0.34 -17.34 -2.95
N LEU A 11 -0.05 -16.08 -2.73
CA LEU A 11 -0.82 -15.33 -3.72
C LEU A 11 0.00 -15.02 -4.98
N ILE A 12 1.27 -14.62 -4.83
CA ILE A 12 2.20 -14.38 -5.94
C ILE A 12 2.37 -15.65 -6.80
N ASP A 13 2.60 -16.79 -6.17
CA ASP A 13 2.79 -18.05 -6.86
C ASP A 13 1.51 -18.47 -7.59
N TRP A 14 0.34 -18.29 -6.98
CA TRP A 14 -0.93 -18.55 -7.62
C TRP A 14 -1.15 -17.66 -8.87
N CYS A 15 -0.90 -16.36 -8.76
CA CYS A 15 -0.97 -15.43 -9.89
C CYS A 15 0.02 -15.81 -11.01
N ALA A 16 1.26 -16.14 -10.65
CA ALA A 16 2.28 -16.51 -11.61
C ALA A 16 1.93 -17.79 -12.39
N LEU A 17 1.33 -18.79 -11.73
CA LEU A 17 0.87 -20.03 -12.38
C LEU A 17 -0.25 -19.80 -13.40
N ARG A 18 -1.06 -18.77 -13.21
CA ARG A 18 -2.17 -18.40 -14.11
C ARG A 18 -1.76 -17.40 -15.19
N GLY A 19 -0.58 -16.82 -15.08
CA GLY A 19 -0.13 -15.74 -15.95
C GLY A 19 -0.69 -14.37 -15.59
N ASP A 20 -1.24 -14.24 -14.38
CA ASP A 20 -1.73 -12.96 -13.85
C ASP A 20 -0.57 -12.07 -13.46
N MET A 21 -0.76 -10.74 -13.54
CA MET A 21 0.30 -9.79 -13.26
C MET A 21 0.38 -9.49 -11.77
N VAL A 22 1.58 -9.48 -11.25
CA VAL A 22 1.88 -9.07 -9.89
C VAL A 22 2.65 -7.76 -9.93
N VAL A 23 2.18 -6.76 -9.19
CA VAL A 23 2.86 -5.48 -9.04
C VAL A 23 3.13 -5.17 -7.57
N ALA A 24 4.19 -4.44 -7.30
CA ALA A 24 4.51 -3.95 -5.97
C ALA A 24 4.53 -2.42 -5.95
N SER A 25 4.09 -1.82 -4.83
CA SER A 25 4.34 -0.42 -4.54
C SER A 25 5.30 -0.30 -3.36
N LEU A 26 6.21 0.65 -3.44
CA LEU A 26 7.21 0.92 -2.42
C LEU A 26 7.15 2.38 -1.99
N ASP A 27 7.22 2.62 -0.68
CA ASP A 27 7.64 3.91 -0.16
C ASP A 27 9.10 4.17 -0.56
N TRP A 28 9.36 5.36 -1.10
CA TRP A 28 10.67 5.72 -1.61
C TRP A 28 11.00 7.15 -1.21
N HIS A 29 11.17 7.37 0.10
CA HIS A 29 11.32 8.70 0.67
C HIS A 29 12.75 9.22 0.56
N PRO A 30 12.97 10.47 0.10
CA PRO A 30 14.27 11.11 0.28
C PRO A 30 14.56 11.28 1.78
N ALA A 31 15.83 11.29 2.17
CA ALA A 31 16.26 11.36 3.58
C ALA A 31 15.72 12.59 4.34
N ASN A 32 15.37 13.66 3.62
CA ASN A 32 14.78 14.87 4.16
C ASN A 32 13.26 14.96 3.94
N HIS A 33 12.56 13.82 3.83
CA HIS A 33 11.13 13.83 3.57
C HIS A 33 10.36 14.48 4.73
N GLY A 34 9.47 15.42 4.40
CA GLY A 34 8.74 16.23 5.37
C GLY A 34 7.72 15.46 6.22
N SER A 35 7.41 14.21 5.91
CA SER A 35 6.60 13.35 6.79
C SER A 35 7.38 12.77 7.96
N PHE A 36 8.70 12.91 8.00
CA PHE A 36 9.52 12.38 9.08
C PHE A 36 9.50 13.28 10.31
N ALA A 37 9.26 12.71 11.47
CA ALA A 37 9.28 13.41 12.75
C ALA A 37 10.64 14.09 13.02
N SER A 38 11.73 13.47 12.58
CA SER A 38 13.09 14.00 12.70
C SER A 38 13.27 15.37 12.01
N GLN A 39 12.55 15.62 10.90
CA GLN A 39 12.63 16.89 10.17
C GLN A 39 11.99 18.06 10.93
N HIS A 40 11.12 17.77 11.89
CA HIS A 40 10.38 18.75 12.68
C HIS A 40 10.80 18.78 14.15
N GLN A 41 11.72 17.90 14.56
CA GLN A 41 12.15 17.75 15.96
C GLN A 41 10.97 17.46 16.90
N VAL A 42 10.04 16.63 16.44
CA VAL A 42 8.84 16.20 17.19
C VAL A 42 8.90 14.69 17.44
N GLU A 43 8.08 14.23 18.38
CA GLU A 43 7.96 12.78 18.64
C GLU A 43 7.30 12.07 17.45
N PRO A 44 7.76 10.86 17.08
CA PRO A 44 7.08 10.02 16.11
C PRO A 44 5.60 9.81 16.44
N TYR A 45 4.77 9.73 15.40
CA TYR A 45 3.31 9.62 15.45
C TYR A 45 2.56 10.88 15.93
N SER A 46 3.26 11.99 16.20
CA SER A 46 2.59 13.26 16.45
C SER A 46 1.85 13.74 15.20
N GLN A 47 0.81 14.54 15.43
CA GLN A 47 -0.03 15.08 14.36
C GLN A 47 0.35 16.53 14.05
N GLY A 48 0.34 16.87 12.76
CA GLY A 48 0.63 18.23 12.30
C GLY A 48 0.14 18.46 10.88
N GLN A 49 0.84 19.33 10.17
CA GLN A 49 0.56 19.64 8.77
C GLN A 49 1.84 19.60 7.95
N LEU A 50 1.74 19.09 6.73
CA LEU A 50 2.76 19.16 5.70
C LEU A 50 2.15 19.78 4.44
N ASP A 51 2.65 20.92 4.04
CA ASP A 51 2.16 21.70 2.89
C ASP A 51 0.63 21.91 2.89
N GLY A 52 0.08 22.22 4.07
CA GLY A 52 -1.36 22.48 4.28
C GLY A 52 -2.25 21.24 4.40
N LEU A 53 -1.68 20.03 4.31
CA LEU A 53 -2.39 18.77 4.49
C LEU A 53 -2.16 18.23 5.90
N ALA A 54 -3.17 17.59 6.49
CA ALA A 54 -3.01 16.86 7.75
C ALA A 54 -1.96 15.75 7.58
N GLN A 55 -1.02 15.68 8.52
CA GLN A 55 0.11 14.75 8.46
C GLN A 55 0.35 14.10 9.82
N THR A 56 0.50 12.79 9.81
CA THR A 56 1.13 12.05 10.90
C THR A 56 2.65 12.07 10.66
N PHE A 57 3.43 12.54 11.62
CA PHE A 57 4.88 12.53 11.51
C PHE A 57 5.43 11.16 11.91
N TRP A 58 6.05 10.51 10.94
CA TRP A 58 6.52 9.14 11.04
C TRP A 58 7.96 9.06 11.57
N PRO A 59 8.37 7.94 12.18
CA PRO A 59 9.80 7.62 12.26
C PRO A 59 10.40 7.61 10.86
N ASP A 60 11.70 7.91 10.73
CA ASP A 60 12.40 7.79 9.45
C ASP A 60 12.30 6.33 8.96
N HIS A 61 11.78 6.13 7.77
CA HIS A 61 11.53 4.81 7.19
C HIS A 61 11.61 4.86 5.66
N CYS A 62 11.80 3.71 5.03
CA CYS A 62 11.81 3.57 3.58
C CYS A 62 12.65 4.63 2.84
N VAL A 63 13.79 5.01 3.45
CA VAL A 63 14.68 6.00 2.87
C VAL A 63 15.30 5.45 1.59
N GLN A 64 15.24 6.23 0.52
CA GLN A 64 15.76 5.88 -0.80
C GLN A 64 17.15 5.26 -0.75
N ASN A 65 17.34 4.18 -1.50
CA ASN A 65 18.60 3.43 -1.59
C ASN A 65 19.06 2.75 -0.28
N SER A 66 18.23 2.73 0.76
CA SER A 66 18.50 1.96 1.99
C SER A 66 17.90 0.56 1.93
N ALA A 67 18.39 -0.34 2.76
CA ALA A 67 17.80 -1.67 2.93
C ALA A 67 16.35 -1.61 3.46
N GLY A 68 16.00 -0.55 4.21
CA GLY A 68 14.64 -0.33 4.73
C GLY A 68 13.61 0.04 3.68
N ALA A 69 14.04 0.48 2.48
CA ALA A 69 13.15 0.76 1.35
C ALA A 69 13.03 -0.43 0.37
N ALA A 70 13.80 -1.49 0.57
CA ALA A 70 13.78 -2.65 -0.32
C ALA A 70 12.59 -3.58 0.01
N LEU A 71 12.16 -4.34 -0.99
CA LEU A 71 11.25 -5.46 -0.76
C LEU A 71 11.90 -6.50 0.16
N HIS A 72 11.09 -7.12 1.00
CA HIS A 72 11.58 -8.12 1.94
C HIS A 72 12.30 -9.27 1.21
N PRO A 73 13.49 -9.72 1.66
CA PRO A 73 14.31 -10.69 0.92
C PRO A 73 13.64 -12.07 0.74
N LEU A 74 12.71 -12.45 1.59
CA LEU A 74 11.95 -13.71 1.48
C LEU A 74 10.73 -13.61 0.57
N LEU A 75 10.40 -12.41 0.05
CA LEU A 75 9.31 -12.27 -0.92
C LEU A 75 9.73 -12.85 -2.26
N ASN A 76 8.83 -13.57 -2.97
CA ASN A 76 9.07 -14.06 -4.31
C ASN A 76 9.11 -12.92 -5.35
N GLN A 77 10.20 -12.15 -5.34
CA GLN A 77 10.36 -10.96 -6.16
C GLN A 77 10.46 -11.26 -7.66
N ARG A 78 10.82 -12.50 -8.03
CA ARG A 78 11.00 -12.88 -9.45
C ARG A 78 9.69 -12.87 -10.24
N ALA A 79 8.57 -13.04 -9.56
CA ALA A 79 7.24 -13.02 -10.16
C ALA A 79 6.63 -11.60 -10.20
N ILE A 80 7.28 -10.60 -9.60
CA ILE A 80 6.81 -9.21 -9.64
C ILE A 80 7.10 -8.63 -11.02
N THR A 81 6.04 -8.31 -11.75
CA THR A 81 6.11 -7.79 -13.13
C THR A 81 6.61 -6.35 -13.15
N GLN A 82 6.20 -5.53 -12.19
CA GLN A 82 6.53 -4.11 -12.11
C GLN A 82 6.50 -3.62 -10.66
N THR A 83 7.39 -2.69 -10.35
CA THR A 83 7.41 -1.97 -9.07
C THR A 83 7.17 -0.50 -9.31
N PHE A 84 6.33 0.11 -8.48
CA PHE A 84 6.01 1.54 -8.49
C PHE A 84 6.47 2.17 -7.19
N THR A 85 7.19 3.26 -7.28
CA THR A 85 7.62 4.05 -6.13
C THR A 85 6.60 5.15 -5.81
N LYS A 86 6.47 5.49 -4.55
CA LYS A 86 5.61 6.57 -4.06
C LYS A 86 6.28 7.34 -2.91
N GLY A 87 5.77 8.53 -2.57
CA GLY A 87 6.33 9.34 -1.50
C GLY A 87 7.72 9.90 -1.80
N GLU A 88 8.02 10.20 -3.07
CA GLU A 88 9.31 10.76 -3.50
C GLU A 88 9.39 12.28 -3.31
N ASN A 89 8.24 12.95 -3.25
CA ASN A 89 8.18 14.39 -3.05
C ASN A 89 8.29 14.73 -1.55
N PRO A 90 9.36 15.43 -1.11
CA PRO A 90 9.55 15.73 0.31
C PRO A 90 8.49 16.67 0.90
N LEU A 91 7.69 17.35 0.06
CA LEU A 91 6.70 18.33 0.50
C LEU A 91 5.30 17.74 0.69
N VAL A 92 5.05 16.50 0.26
CA VAL A 92 3.75 15.84 0.41
C VAL A 92 3.94 14.33 0.55
N ASP A 93 3.27 13.73 1.51
CA ASP A 93 3.31 12.28 1.72
C ASP A 93 2.39 11.55 0.73
N SER A 94 2.57 10.25 0.58
CA SER A 94 1.83 9.41 -0.35
C SER A 94 1.51 8.07 0.29
N TYR A 95 0.28 7.93 0.79
CA TYR A 95 -0.19 6.64 1.31
C TYR A 95 -0.65 5.73 0.18
N SER A 96 -1.50 6.25 -0.70
CA SER A 96 -2.00 5.50 -1.85
C SER A 96 -0.89 5.17 -2.86
N ALA A 97 -0.99 3.99 -3.46
CA ALA A 97 -0.15 3.62 -4.61
C ALA A 97 -0.54 4.39 -5.89
N PHE A 98 -1.68 5.10 -5.91
CA PHE A 98 -2.17 5.84 -7.07
C PHE A 98 -1.85 7.34 -7.02
N PHE A 99 -1.96 7.98 -5.84
CA PHE A 99 -1.82 9.43 -5.68
C PHE A 99 -1.05 9.79 -4.41
N ASP A 100 -0.50 11.01 -4.40
CA ASP A 100 -0.07 11.64 -3.16
C ASP A 100 -1.28 12.01 -2.27
N ASN A 101 -1.04 12.33 -1.00
CA ASN A 101 -2.11 12.65 -0.03
C ASN A 101 -2.94 13.88 -0.42
N GLY A 102 -2.42 14.76 -1.28
CA GLY A 102 -3.15 15.92 -1.80
C GLY A 102 -3.86 15.64 -3.13
N ARG A 103 -3.70 14.45 -3.71
CA ARG A 103 -4.12 14.10 -5.08
C ARG A 103 -3.60 15.11 -6.13
N ARG A 104 -2.46 15.75 -5.85
CA ARG A 104 -1.81 16.72 -6.72
C ARG A 104 -0.96 16.04 -7.80
N GLN A 105 -0.45 14.86 -7.49
CA GLN A 105 0.35 14.05 -8.39
C GLN A 105 -0.08 12.59 -8.35
N ALA A 106 -0.27 12.01 -9.53
CA ALA A 106 -0.51 10.58 -9.70
C ALA A 106 0.82 9.84 -9.89
N THR A 107 0.87 8.60 -9.41
CA THR A 107 1.92 7.65 -9.81
C THR A 107 1.67 7.13 -11.23
N ALA A 108 2.60 6.34 -11.76
CA ALA A 108 2.41 5.68 -13.04
C ALA A 108 1.49 4.45 -12.99
N LEU A 109 1.05 4.00 -11.79
CA LEU A 109 0.31 2.76 -11.61
C LEU A 109 -0.98 2.71 -12.41
N ASN A 110 -1.83 3.76 -12.31
CA ASN A 110 -3.12 3.76 -12.99
C ASN A 110 -2.96 3.69 -14.52
N ALA A 111 -2.05 4.47 -15.08
CA ALA A 111 -1.79 4.45 -16.53
C ALA A 111 -1.31 3.06 -16.98
N TRP A 112 -0.43 2.44 -16.21
CA TRP A 112 0.10 1.10 -16.48
C TRP A 112 -0.98 0.02 -16.45
N LEU A 113 -1.92 0.07 -15.48
CA LEU A 113 -3.05 -0.85 -15.36
C LEU A 113 -4.04 -0.69 -16.52
N LEU A 114 -4.39 0.56 -16.87
CA LEU A 114 -5.32 0.87 -17.97
C LEU A 114 -4.77 0.41 -19.32
N GLU A 115 -3.48 0.62 -19.58
CA GLU A 115 -2.82 0.14 -20.81
C GLU A 115 -2.96 -1.38 -20.99
N ARG A 116 -2.99 -2.11 -19.88
CA ARG A 116 -3.12 -3.58 -19.82
C ARG A 116 -4.55 -4.06 -19.67
N ARG A 117 -5.51 -3.14 -19.65
CA ARG A 117 -6.93 -3.43 -19.48
C ARG A 117 -7.23 -4.22 -18.21
N ILE A 118 -6.48 -3.97 -17.16
CA ILE A 118 -6.75 -4.55 -15.84
C ILE A 118 -7.97 -3.85 -15.26
N ALA A 119 -8.97 -4.63 -14.81
CA ALA A 119 -10.19 -4.12 -14.22
C ALA A 119 -10.39 -4.58 -12.77
N GLU A 120 -9.67 -5.61 -12.35
CA GLU A 120 -9.78 -6.22 -11.03
C GLU A 120 -8.43 -6.19 -10.32
N LEU A 121 -8.43 -5.84 -9.04
CA LEU A 121 -7.24 -5.77 -8.21
C LEU A 121 -7.42 -6.61 -6.95
N ILE A 122 -6.39 -7.37 -6.61
CA ILE A 122 -6.26 -8.04 -5.33
C ILE A 122 -5.19 -7.30 -4.56
N ILE A 123 -5.57 -6.71 -3.43
CA ILE A 123 -4.69 -5.82 -2.66
C ILE A 123 -4.39 -6.43 -1.30
N MET A 124 -3.13 -6.43 -0.93
CA MET A 124 -2.64 -6.78 0.40
C MET A 124 -1.35 -6.04 0.72
N GLY A 125 -0.90 -6.09 1.95
CA GLY A 125 0.39 -5.55 2.36
C GLY A 125 0.34 -4.64 3.60
N LEU A 126 1.18 -3.62 3.61
CA LEU A 126 1.41 -2.73 4.74
C LEU A 126 1.24 -1.26 4.32
N ALA A 127 0.72 -0.43 5.20
CA ALA A 127 0.00 -0.75 6.42
C ALA A 127 -1.50 -0.73 6.16
N THR A 128 -2.26 -1.63 6.82
CA THR A 128 -3.71 -1.76 6.64
C THR A 128 -4.44 -0.43 6.74
N ASP A 129 -4.16 0.33 7.80
CA ASP A 129 -4.81 1.58 8.20
C ASP A 129 -4.32 2.82 7.42
N TYR A 130 -3.28 2.67 6.61
CA TYR A 130 -2.71 3.73 5.75
C TYR A 130 -2.61 3.28 4.30
N CYS A 131 -1.46 2.81 3.85
CA CYS A 131 -1.19 2.58 2.43
C CYS A 131 -2.17 1.60 1.78
N VAL A 132 -2.55 0.51 2.46
CA VAL A 132 -3.54 -0.44 1.93
C VAL A 132 -4.90 0.23 1.81
N LYS A 133 -5.41 0.85 2.89
CA LYS A 133 -6.71 1.52 2.88
C LYS A 133 -6.79 2.58 1.78
N PHE A 134 -5.85 3.52 1.74
CA PHE A 134 -5.88 4.60 0.75
C PHE A 134 -5.73 4.10 -0.69
N THR A 135 -4.93 3.03 -0.91
CA THR A 135 -4.83 2.40 -2.23
C THR A 135 -6.15 1.76 -2.65
N VAL A 136 -6.83 1.06 -1.73
CA VAL A 136 -8.13 0.43 -1.99
C VAL A 136 -9.19 1.48 -2.30
N LEU A 137 -9.28 2.55 -1.52
CA LEU A 137 -10.26 3.63 -1.73
C LEU A 137 -10.04 4.33 -3.08
N ASP A 138 -8.80 4.66 -3.42
CA ASP A 138 -8.47 5.25 -4.71
C ASP A 138 -8.72 4.30 -5.88
N ALA A 139 -8.44 3.00 -5.73
CA ALA A 139 -8.74 2.00 -6.74
C ALA A 139 -10.26 1.91 -7.04
N LEU A 140 -11.09 1.90 -5.99
CA LEU A 140 -12.55 1.90 -6.13
C LEU A 140 -13.05 3.19 -6.79
N ASP A 141 -12.52 4.35 -6.40
CA ASP A 141 -12.85 5.66 -6.99
C ASP A 141 -12.46 5.72 -8.48
N LEU A 142 -11.40 5.04 -8.88
CA LEU A 142 -10.95 4.89 -10.26
C LEU A 142 -11.77 3.86 -11.06
N GLY A 143 -12.69 3.12 -10.43
CA GLY A 143 -13.59 2.16 -11.06
C GLY A 143 -13.09 0.71 -11.12
N TYR A 144 -12.03 0.37 -10.39
CA TYR A 144 -11.58 -1.02 -10.27
C TYR A 144 -12.50 -1.82 -9.35
N THR A 145 -12.67 -3.11 -9.65
CA THR A 145 -13.16 -4.09 -8.68
C THR A 145 -12.02 -4.48 -7.74
N VAL A 146 -12.25 -4.43 -6.43
CA VAL A 146 -11.19 -4.64 -5.45
C VAL A 146 -11.51 -5.75 -4.47
N SER A 147 -10.62 -6.73 -4.37
CA SER A 147 -10.56 -7.73 -3.29
C SER A 147 -9.37 -7.40 -2.37
N VAL A 148 -9.59 -7.48 -1.06
CA VAL A 148 -8.54 -7.27 -0.05
C VAL A 148 -8.28 -8.57 0.69
N ILE A 149 -7.02 -9.00 0.73
CA ILE A 149 -6.60 -10.21 1.47
C ILE A 149 -6.21 -9.79 2.89
N THR A 150 -7.13 -9.96 3.83
CA THR A 150 -7.05 -9.39 5.18
C THR A 150 -5.96 -10.01 6.03
N ASP A 151 -5.73 -11.31 5.93
CA ASP A 151 -4.66 -12.04 6.60
C ASP A 151 -3.27 -11.74 6.01
N GLY A 152 -3.23 -11.18 4.80
CA GLY A 152 -2.06 -10.61 4.15
C GLY A 152 -1.78 -9.13 4.51
N CYS A 153 -2.53 -8.52 5.42
CA CYS A 153 -2.37 -7.14 5.84
C CYS A 153 -1.97 -7.02 7.31
N ARG A 154 -1.17 -5.99 7.64
CA ARG A 154 -0.87 -5.58 9.03
C ARG A 154 -0.84 -4.07 9.11
N GLY A 155 -1.47 -3.53 10.17
CA GLY A 155 -1.54 -2.07 10.39
C GLY A 155 -0.46 -1.53 11.30
N VAL A 156 -0.35 -0.21 11.33
CA VAL A 156 0.42 0.54 12.32
C VAL A 156 -0.30 0.50 13.66
N ASN A 157 -1.64 0.71 13.63
CA ASN A 157 -2.49 0.73 14.81
C ASN A 157 -2.00 1.74 15.87
N ILE A 158 -1.91 3.03 15.50
CA ILE A 158 -1.67 4.10 16.49
C ILE A 158 -2.74 4.03 17.57
N GLN A 159 -4.00 3.78 17.15
CA GLN A 159 -5.08 3.37 18.06
C GLN A 159 -5.40 1.88 17.82
N PRO A 160 -5.72 1.10 18.86
CA PRO A 160 -5.91 -0.35 18.73
C PRO A 160 -6.94 -0.79 17.68
N GLN A 161 -7.89 0.06 17.33
CA GLN A 161 -8.96 -0.26 16.38
C GLN A 161 -8.71 0.23 14.95
N ASP A 162 -7.58 0.86 14.66
CA ASP A 162 -7.34 1.52 13.36
C ASP A 162 -7.42 0.54 12.17
N SER A 163 -6.83 -0.63 12.29
CA SER A 163 -6.94 -1.66 11.23
C SER A 163 -8.37 -2.18 11.07
N ALA A 164 -9.09 -2.40 12.17
CA ALA A 164 -10.48 -2.87 12.10
C ALA A 164 -11.37 -1.82 11.43
N ASN A 165 -11.21 -0.55 11.81
CA ASN A 165 -11.92 0.57 11.20
C ASN A 165 -11.56 0.72 9.72
N ALA A 166 -10.30 0.53 9.34
CA ALA A 166 -9.85 0.58 7.94
C ALA A 166 -10.54 -0.51 7.09
N PHE A 167 -10.66 -1.74 7.59
CA PHE A 167 -11.40 -2.79 6.90
C PHE A 167 -12.89 -2.47 6.74
N ILE A 168 -13.53 -1.91 7.78
CA ILE A 168 -14.93 -1.46 7.71
C ILE A 168 -15.08 -0.38 6.63
N GLU A 169 -14.18 0.60 6.60
CA GLU A 169 -14.21 1.70 5.64
C GLU A 169 -14.02 1.19 4.20
N MET A 170 -13.03 0.33 3.96
CA MET A 170 -12.81 -0.30 2.64
C MET A 170 -14.01 -1.11 2.18
N SER A 171 -14.63 -1.90 3.05
CA SER A 171 -15.83 -2.68 2.73
C SER A 171 -17.04 -1.79 2.45
N ALA A 172 -17.24 -0.75 3.24
CA ALA A 172 -18.32 0.21 3.01
C ALA A 172 -18.17 0.98 1.69
N ALA A 173 -16.94 1.19 1.22
CA ALA A 173 -16.64 1.79 -0.08
C ALA A 173 -16.83 0.84 -1.27
N GLY A 174 -16.97 -0.48 -1.03
CA GLY A 174 -17.26 -1.47 -2.07
C GLY A 174 -16.18 -2.54 -2.27
N ALA A 175 -15.12 -2.57 -1.47
CA ALA A 175 -14.15 -3.66 -1.50
C ALA A 175 -14.73 -4.94 -0.89
N THR A 176 -14.38 -6.08 -1.46
CA THR A 176 -14.69 -7.39 -0.86
C THR A 176 -13.49 -7.85 -0.03
N LEU A 177 -13.75 -8.25 1.20
CA LEU A 177 -12.71 -8.69 2.15
C LEU A 177 -12.70 -10.21 2.23
N TYR A 178 -11.50 -10.81 2.13
CA TYR A 178 -11.29 -12.25 2.22
C TYR A 178 -10.07 -12.56 3.08
N THR A 179 -10.02 -13.75 3.67
CA THR A 179 -8.71 -14.39 3.90
C THR A 179 -8.18 -14.93 2.57
N LEU A 180 -6.90 -15.26 2.49
CA LEU A 180 -6.38 -15.85 1.24
C LEU A 180 -7.08 -17.17 0.91
N ASP A 181 -7.31 -18.03 1.90
CA ASP A 181 -7.94 -19.32 1.67
C ASP A 181 -9.37 -19.18 1.16
N ASP A 182 -10.18 -18.32 1.79
CA ASP A 182 -11.56 -18.03 1.34
C ASP A 182 -11.57 -17.46 -0.09
N TRP A 183 -10.61 -16.57 -0.41
CA TRP A 183 -10.51 -16.00 -1.75
C TRP A 183 -10.17 -17.07 -2.79
N LEU A 184 -9.20 -17.95 -2.50
CA LEU A 184 -8.81 -19.04 -3.39
C LEU A 184 -9.97 -20.00 -3.68
N GLU A 185 -10.85 -20.26 -2.71
CA GLU A 185 -12.04 -21.09 -2.92
C GLU A 185 -13.07 -20.49 -3.89
N THR A 186 -13.04 -19.16 -4.08
CA THR A 186 -13.93 -18.48 -5.06
C THR A 186 -13.41 -18.54 -6.47
N GLN A 187 -12.16 -18.97 -6.68
CA GLN A 187 -11.52 -18.98 -7.99
C GLN A 187 -11.81 -20.29 -8.73
N PRO A 188 -11.98 -20.25 -10.08
CA PRO A 188 -12.27 -21.44 -10.88
C PRO A 188 -11.09 -22.41 -11.00
#